data_ecdcc6c6f80a85263bf28adc6ae05fd3
#
_entry.id   ecdcc6c6f80a85263bf28adc6ae05fd3
#
_cell.length_a   1.000
_cell.length_b   1.000
_cell.length_c   1.000
_cell.angle_alpha   90.00
_cell.angle_beta   90.00
_cell.angle_gamma   90.00
#
_symmetry.space_group_name_H-M   'P 1'
#
loop_
_entity.id
_entity.type
_entity.pdbx_description
1 polymer ?
#
loop_
_entity_poly.entity_id
_entity_poly.type
_entity_poly.pdbx_seq_one_letter_code
_entity_poly.pdbx_strand_id
1 'polypeptide(L)'
;MYYLEEFYKERYCGRKPAIFWLVFFSYMCIINMYESVRQVHKMDYTVLDLEMTGLAPKRDKVIEIGAVRVRNGEIADTYGTLVRPGMSIPETVVQLTGITDEMAALGKEENVAMQELLQFIGDDILVGHNLIFDYSFLKQWAVNQKIPLELSACDTLRIARALLPGAQSKKLESLCEYSQIEREHAHRALDDAVETYKVSENLKS
;
A
#
# COMPACT_ATOMS: atom_id res chain seq x y z
N MET A 1 -8.99 -29.01 2.72
CA MET A 1 -10.01 -28.78 1.71
C MET A 1 -10.95 -29.98 1.53
N TYR A 2 -10.49 -31.23 1.40
CA TYR A 2 -11.30 -32.43 1.30
C TYR A 2 -12.24 -32.72 2.48
N TYR A 3 -11.84 -32.41 3.72
CA TYR A 3 -12.63 -32.71 4.93
C TYR A 3 -13.91 -31.85 5.10
N LEU A 4 -13.93 -30.63 4.58
CA LEU A 4 -15.10 -29.76 4.64
C LEU A 4 -16.15 -30.11 3.57
N GLU A 5 -15.73 -30.57 2.39
CA GLU A 5 -16.64 -31.01 1.34
C GLU A 5 -17.42 -32.29 1.74
N GLU A 6 -16.77 -33.24 2.41
CA GLU A 6 -17.42 -34.44 2.92
C GLU A 6 -18.38 -34.13 4.08
N PHE A 7 -17.98 -33.28 5.05
CA PHE A 7 -18.77 -32.88 6.16
C PHE A 7 -20.10 -32.19 5.78
N TYR A 8 -20.11 -31.46 4.66
CA TYR A 8 -21.31 -30.78 4.16
C TYR A 8 -22.15 -31.63 3.21
N LYS A 9 -21.55 -32.58 2.47
CA LYS A 9 -22.31 -33.53 1.64
C LYS A 9 -23.25 -34.43 2.44
N GLU A 10 -22.86 -34.85 3.61
CA GLU A 10 -23.67 -35.73 4.43
C GLU A 10 -24.87 -35.03 5.13
N ARG A 11 -24.83 -33.71 5.33
CA ARG A 11 -25.84 -32.98 6.12
C ARG A 11 -26.87 -32.19 5.34
N TYR A 12 -26.67 -31.94 4.06
CA TYR A 12 -27.57 -31.10 3.26
C TYR A 12 -27.82 -31.65 1.86
N CYS A 13 -28.58 -32.75 1.79
CA CYS A 13 -29.15 -33.24 0.53
C CYS A 13 -30.40 -32.42 0.20
N GLY A 14 -30.28 -31.30 -0.49
CA GLY A 14 -31.38 -30.45 -0.94
C GLY A 14 -30.92 -29.15 -1.52
N ARG A 15 -31.65 -28.54 -2.47
CA ARG A 15 -31.31 -27.28 -3.18
C ARG A 15 -30.88 -26.19 -2.19
N LYS A 16 -29.60 -25.85 -2.22
CA LYS A 16 -29.04 -24.80 -1.35
C LYS A 16 -29.61 -23.44 -1.76
N PRO A 17 -30.18 -22.64 -0.82
CA PRO A 17 -30.69 -21.31 -1.15
C PRO A 17 -29.57 -20.39 -1.67
N ALA A 18 -29.91 -19.43 -2.52
CA ALA A 18 -28.94 -18.46 -3.10
C ALA A 18 -28.10 -17.75 -2.04
N ILE A 19 -28.65 -17.53 -0.86
CA ILE A 19 -27.96 -16.98 0.33
C ILE A 19 -26.78 -17.85 0.76
N PHE A 20 -26.86 -19.17 0.65
CA PHE A 20 -25.76 -20.08 1.00
C PHE A 20 -24.55 -19.87 0.09
N TRP A 21 -24.77 -19.68 -1.20
CA TRP A 21 -23.69 -19.41 -2.15
C TRP A 21 -23.08 -18.02 -1.95
N LEU A 22 -23.88 -17.01 -1.61
CA LEU A 22 -23.39 -15.68 -1.27
C LEU A 22 -22.51 -15.70 -0.01
N VAL A 23 -22.97 -16.38 1.06
CA VAL A 23 -22.19 -16.53 2.30
C VAL A 23 -20.93 -17.36 2.05
N PHE A 24 -21.02 -18.45 1.27
CA PHE A 24 -19.88 -19.30 0.93
C PHE A 24 -18.85 -18.55 0.09
N PHE A 25 -19.26 -17.80 -0.93
CA PHE A 25 -18.35 -16.96 -1.73
C PHE A 25 -17.73 -15.82 -0.91
N SER A 26 -18.51 -15.17 -0.03
CA SER A 26 -17.98 -14.17 0.91
C SER A 26 -16.96 -14.79 1.86
N TYR A 27 -17.26 -15.97 2.41
CA TYR A 27 -16.37 -16.70 3.31
C TYR A 27 -15.08 -17.18 2.59
N MET A 28 -15.21 -17.69 1.36
CA MET A 28 -14.05 -18.06 0.53
C MET A 28 -13.20 -16.87 0.13
N CYS A 29 -13.83 -15.72 -0.16
CA CYS A 29 -13.08 -14.46 -0.38
C CYS A 29 -12.33 -14.03 0.88
N ILE A 30 -12.95 -14.15 2.05
CA ILE A 30 -12.34 -13.82 3.34
C ILE A 30 -11.20 -14.79 3.66
N ILE A 31 -11.38 -16.11 3.44
CA ILE A 31 -10.31 -17.11 3.65
C ILE A 31 -9.14 -16.88 2.68
N ASN A 32 -9.41 -16.70 1.38
CA ASN A 32 -8.35 -16.42 0.42
C ASN A 32 -7.60 -15.12 0.73
N MET A 33 -8.31 -14.13 1.25
CA MET A 33 -7.70 -12.88 1.70
C MET A 33 -6.90 -13.10 2.99
N TYR A 34 -7.40 -13.90 3.95
CA TYR A 34 -6.69 -14.25 5.17
C TYR A 34 -5.45 -15.11 4.90
N GLU A 35 -5.52 -16.06 3.96
CA GLU A 35 -4.36 -16.83 3.50
C GLU A 35 -3.36 -15.96 2.74
N SER A 36 -3.83 -15.00 1.94
CA SER A 36 -2.97 -14.01 1.29
C SER A 36 -2.26 -13.13 2.31
N VAL A 37 -2.97 -12.67 3.36
CA VAL A 37 -2.38 -11.92 4.47
C VAL A 37 -1.38 -12.78 5.25
N ARG A 38 -1.66 -14.07 5.50
CA ARG A 38 -0.72 -15.02 6.12
C ARG A 38 0.51 -15.33 5.25
N GLN A 39 0.35 -15.35 3.93
CA GLN A 39 1.48 -15.51 3.02
C GLN A 39 2.37 -14.27 2.99
N VAL A 40 1.77 -13.07 3.08
CA VAL A 40 2.54 -11.82 3.24
C VAL A 40 3.40 -11.84 4.53
N HIS A 41 2.99 -12.56 5.58
CA HIS A 41 3.81 -12.79 6.80
C HIS A 41 5.11 -13.57 6.57
N LYS A 42 5.17 -14.36 5.49
CA LYS A 42 6.35 -15.18 5.16
C LYS A 42 7.07 -14.70 3.91
N MET A 43 6.52 -13.71 3.22
CA MET A 43 7.07 -13.20 1.98
C MET A 43 7.80 -11.88 2.23
N ASP A 44 8.89 -11.73 1.53
CA ASP A 44 9.58 -10.46 1.42
C ASP A 44 8.72 -9.49 0.61
N TYR A 45 8.67 -8.23 0.99
CA TYR A 45 7.90 -7.20 0.32
C TYR A 45 8.50 -5.82 0.52
N THR A 46 8.08 -4.87 -0.31
CA THR A 46 8.46 -3.46 -0.17
C THR A 46 7.22 -2.61 0.05
N VAL A 47 7.22 -1.80 1.11
CA VAL A 47 6.18 -0.79 1.36
C VAL A 47 6.55 0.48 0.64
N LEU A 48 5.58 1.13 0.02
CA LEU A 48 5.74 2.40 -0.71
C LEU A 48 4.71 3.41 -0.21
N ASP A 49 5.16 4.64 -0.11
CA ASP A 49 4.35 5.83 0.00
C ASP A 49 4.99 6.96 -0.82
N LEU A 50 4.16 7.79 -1.47
CA LEU A 50 4.58 8.93 -2.29
C LEU A 50 3.88 10.19 -1.85
N GLU A 51 4.62 11.30 -1.74
CA GLU A 51 4.02 12.62 -1.70
C GLU A 51 3.98 13.23 -3.10
N MET A 52 2.87 13.89 -3.42
CA MET A 52 2.58 14.35 -4.78
C MET A 52 1.98 15.77 -4.78
N THR A 53 2.18 16.52 -5.86
CA THR A 53 1.58 17.86 -6.02
C THR A 53 0.06 17.82 -6.19
N GLY A 54 -0.53 16.65 -6.36
CA GLY A 54 -1.97 16.41 -6.53
C GLY A 54 -2.25 14.94 -6.88
N LEU A 55 -3.48 14.61 -7.27
CA LEU A 55 -3.92 13.22 -7.45
C LEU A 55 -4.05 12.78 -8.91
N ALA A 56 -3.68 13.61 -9.88
CA ALA A 56 -3.82 13.31 -11.30
C ALA A 56 -2.44 13.02 -11.94
N PRO A 57 -2.02 11.75 -12.12
CA PRO A 57 -0.65 11.39 -12.51
C PRO A 57 -0.23 11.88 -13.90
N LYS A 58 -1.17 12.30 -14.75
CA LYS A 58 -0.86 12.94 -16.05
C LYS A 58 -0.46 14.40 -15.93
N ARG A 59 -0.80 15.06 -14.82
CA ARG A 59 -0.63 16.50 -14.61
C ARG A 59 0.26 16.78 -13.42
N ASP A 60 0.01 16.05 -12.35
CA ASP A 60 0.67 16.25 -11.07
C ASP A 60 1.99 15.44 -11.00
N LYS A 61 2.84 15.78 -10.04
CA LYS A 61 4.20 15.26 -9.93
C LYS A 61 4.48 14.69 -8.56
N VAL A 62 5.37 13.70 -8.49
CA VAL A 62 5.93 13.21 -7.24
C VAL A 62 6.92 14.24 -6.71
N ILE A 63 6.88 14.49 -5.39
CA ILE A 63 7.77 15.40 -4.67
C ILE A 63 8.59 14.70 -3.59
N GLU A 64 8.14 13.56 -3.08
CA GLU A 64 8.89 12.72 -2.16
C GLU A 64 8.57 11.24 -2.40
N ILE A 65 9.55 10.38 -2.20
CA ILE A 65 9.43 8.92 -2.25
C ILE A 65 9.88 8.37 -0.91
N GLY A 66 9.07 7.51 -0.30
CA GLY A 66 9.39 6.72 0.86
C GLY A 66 9.15 5.25 0.61
N ALA A 67 10.16 4.41 0.80
CA ALA A 67 9.99 2.98 0.65
C ALA A 67 10.74 2.21 1.75
N VAL A 68 10.15 1.10 2.19
CA VAL A 68 10.66 0.25 3.26
C VAL A 68 10.70 -1.18 2.76
N ARG A 69 11.89 -1.77 2.72
CA ARG A 69 12.08 -3.17 2.37
C ARG A 69 11.93 -4.04 3.61
N VAL A 70 11.03 -4.99 3.56
CA VAL A 70 10.77 -5.93 4.66
C VAL A 70 11.27 -7.31 4.27
N ARG A 71 12.02 -7.93 5.19
CA ARG A 71 12.56 -9.29 5.06
C ARG A 71 12.32 -10.03 6.37
N ASN A 72 11.72 -11.20 6.29
CA ASN A 72 11.40 -12.01 7.47
C ASN A 72 10.55 -11.28 8.52
N GLY A 73 9.70 -10.33 8.09
CA GLY A 73 8.84 -9.54 8.97
C GLY A 73 9.53 -8.35 9.65
N GLU A 74 10.78 -8.02 9.32
CA GLU A 74 11.52 -6.89 9.86
C GLU A 74 11.97 -5.92 8.77
N ILE A 75 12.13 -4.65 9.11
CA ILE A 75 12.68 -3.66 8.20
C ILE A 75 14.17 -3.98 7.96
N ALA A 76 14.48 -4.34 6.73
CA ALA A 76 15.84 -4.67 6.30
C ALA A 76 16.57 -3.48 5.67
N ASP A 77 15.82 -2.58 5.00
CA ASP A 77 16.39 -1.44 4.30
C ASP A 77 15.33 -0.37 4.07
N THR A 78 15.74 0.87 3.83
CA THR A 78 14.86 2.00 3.55
C THR A 78 15.38 2.83 2.38
N TYR A 79 14.46 3.39 1.60
CA TYR A 79 14.76 4.34 0.56
C TYR A 79 13.89 5.57 0.73
N GLY A 80 14.51 6.74 0.90
CA GLY A 80 13.81 8.01 1.04
C GLY A 80 14.50 9.10 0.22
N THR A 81 13.74 9.88 -0.57
CA THR A 81 14.32 10.98 -1.33
C THR A 81 13.26 12.00 -1.71
N LEU A 82 13.63 13.28 -1.65
CA LEU A 82 12.89 14.34 -2.32
C LEU A 82 13.06 14.21 -3.83
N VAL A 83 12.02 14.59 -4.57
CA VAL A 83 11.99 14.57 -6.04
C VAL A 83 11.69 15.97 -6.54
N ARG A 84 12.43 16.42 -7.53
CA ARG A 84 12.23 17.73 -8.16
C ARG A 84 11.05 17.65 -9.14
N PRO A 85 9.91 18.34 -8.84
CA PRO A 85 8.71 18.20 -9.66
C PRO A 85 8.76 18.98 -10.99
N GLY A 86 9.67 19.96 -11.12
CA GLY A 86 9.73 20.85 -12.28
C GLY A 86 8.55 21.82 -12.40
N MET A 87 7.76 21.94 -11.35
CA MET A 87 6.63 22.85 -11.22
C MET A 87 6.53 23.31 -9.76
N SER A 88 5.79 24.40 -9.51
CA SER A 88 5.54 24.85 -8.13
C SER A 88 4.60 23.91 -7.41
N ILE A 89 4.88 23.68 -6.13
CA ILE A 89 4.06 22.86 -5.25
C ILE A 89 2.88 23.69 -4.76
N PRO A 90 1.64 23.20 -4.88
CA PRO A 90 0.46 23.92 -4.39
C PRO A 90 0.56 24.18 -2.88
N GLU A 91 0.16 25.37 -2.45
CA GLU A 91 0.21 25.78 -1.03
C GLU A 91 -0.48 24.77 -0.10
N THR A 92 -1.59 24.17 -0.53
CA THR A 92 -2.30 23.13 0.24
C THR A 92 -1.46 21.88 0.46
N VAL A 93 -0.58 21.55 -0.49
CA VAL A 93 0.34 20.41 -0.38
C VAL A 93 1.51 20.78 0.53
N VAL A 94 2.05 22.00 0.41
CA VAL A 94 3.09 22.51 1.32
C VAL A 94 2.59 22.50 2.77
N GLN A 95 1.36 22.95 3.01
CA GLN A 95 0.75 22.93 4.36
C GLN A 95 0.55 21.50 4.88
N LEU A 96 0.28 20.53 4.01
CA LEU A 96 0.05 19.14 4.38
C LEU A 96 1.37 18.41 4.68
N THR A 97 2.36 18.51 3.76
CA THR A 97 3.59 17.72 3.78
C THR A 97 4.79 18.43 4.40
N GLY A 98 4.70 19.77 4.51
CA GLY A 98 5.83 20.61 4.88
C GLY A 98 6.92 20.74 3.81
N ILE A 99 6.74 20.13 2.61
CA ILE A 99 7.71 20.18 1.53
C ILE A 99 7.53 21.45 0.72
N THR A 100 8.53 22.33 0.76
CA THR A 100 8.53 23.59 0.01
C THR A 100 9.19 23.43 -1.37
N ASP A 101 8.99 24.42 -2.26
CA ASP A 101 9.67 24.45 -3.57
C ASP A 101 11.21 24.43 -3.43
N GLU A 102 11.74 25.13 -2.40
CA GLU A 102 13.18 25.17 -2.13
C GLU A 102 13.71 23.78 -1.70
N MET A 103 12.95 23.06 -0.86
CA MET A 103 13.31 21.70 -0.44
C MET A 103 13.28 20.75 -1.62
N ALA A 104 12.20 20.77 -2.40
CA ALA A 104 12.05 19.90 -3.57
C ALA A 104 13.08 20.22 -4.67
N ALA A 105 13.53 21.47 -4.81
CA ALA A 105 14.57 21.85 -5.75
C ALA A 105 15.92 21.14 -5.48
N LEU A 106 16.17 20.73 -4.23
CA LEU A 106 17.36 19.96 -3.83
C LEU A 106 17.18 18.46 -4.08
N GLY A 107 15.97 18.02 -4.41
CA GLY A 107 15.64 16.63 -4.69
C GLY A 107 16.26 16.11 -5.98
N LYS A 108 16.18 14.79 -6.16
CA LYS A 108 16.65 14.11 -7.38
C LYS A 108 15.75 14.43 -8.57
N GLU A 109 16.29 14.31 -9.76
CA GLU A 109 15.49 14.27 -10.99
C GLU A 109 14.49 13.10 -10.94
N GLU A 110 13.26 13.32 -11.43
CA GLU A 110 12.18 12.32 -11.40
C GLU A 110 12.64 10.96 -11.98
N ASN A 111 13.33 10.97 -13.12
CA ASN A 111 13.78 9.73 -13.76
C ASN A 111 14.79 8.97 -12.91
N VAL A 112 15.72 9.67 -12.26
CA VAL A 112 16.71 9.04 -11.38
C VAL A 112 16.04 8.45 -10.16
N ALA A 113 15.20 9.22 -9.48
CA ALA A 113 14.50 8.78 -8.28
C ALA A 113 13.59 7.55 -8.54
N MET A 114 12.85 7.58 -9.65
CA MET A 114 11.96 6.46 -10.03
C MET A 114 12.73 5.21 -10.45
N GLN A 115 13.86 5.34 -11.16
CA GLN A 115 14.71 4.20 -11.50
C GLN A 115 15.32 3.56 -10.24
N GLU A 116 15.82 4.36 -9.32
CA GLU A 116 16.34 3.88 -8.04
C GLU A 116 15.23 3.20 -7.21
N LEU A 117 14.02 3.77 -7.19
CA LEU A 117 12.87 3.15 -6.54
C LEU A 117 12.54 1.78 -7.16
N LEU A 118 12.50 1.66 -8.49
CA LEU A 118 12.26 0.36 -9.12
C LEU A 118 13.37 -0.66 -8.84
N GLN A 119 14.63 -0.23 -8.77
CA GLN A 119 15.74 -1.09 -8.35
C GLN A 119 15.60 -1.49 -6.87
N PHE A 120 15.13 -0.57 -6.03
CA PHE A 120 14.84 -0.86 -4.63
C PHE A 120 13.68 -1.84 -4.48
N ILE A 121 12.60 -1.71 -5.22
CA ILE A 121 11.47 -2.66 -5.20
C ILE A 121 11.92 -4.03 -5.72
N GLY A 122 12.62 -4.08 -6.86
CA GLY A 122 13.00 -5.35 -7.50
C GLY A 122 11.79 -6.19 -7.84
N ASP A 123 11.82 -7.46 -7.43
CA ASP A 123 10.74 -8.44 -7.63
C ASP A 123 9.76 -8.53 -6.45
N ASP A 124 9.88 -7.64 -5.48
CA ASP A 124 9.03 -7.65 -4.28
C ASP A 124 7.56 -7.37 -4.61
N ILE A 125 6.67 -7.89 -3.77
CA ILE A 125 5.28 -7.43 -3.72
C ILE A 125 5.28 -6.01 -3.17
N LEU A 126 4.61 -5.09 -3.89
CA LEU A 126 4.45 -3.72 -3.45
C LEU A 126 3.28 -3.62 -2.46
N VAL A 127 3.53 -3.09 -1.29
CA VAL A 127 2.53 -2.84 -0.26
C VAL A 127 2.37 -1.33 -0.06
N GLY A 128 1.18 -0.84 0.20
CA GLY A 128 0.94 0.57 0.51
C GLY A 128 -0.45 0.80 1.08
N HIS A 129 -0.69 1.99 1.59
CA HIS A 129 -1.99 2.36 2.11
C HIS A 129 -2.75 3.23 1.11
N ASN A 130 -3.85 2.71 0.55
CA ASN A 130 -4.54 3.32 -0.60
C ASN A 130 -3.64 3.42 -1.84
N LEU A 131 -2.86 2.38 -2.03
CA LEU A 131 -1.75 2.25 -2.97
C LEU A 131 -2.10 2.56 -4.44
N ILE A 132 -3.38 2.59 -4.78
CA ILE A 132 -3.83 2.88 -6.14
C ILE A 132 -3.32 4.24 -6.64
N PHE A 133 -3.17 5.23 -5.76
CA PHE A 133 -2.65 6.54 -6.13
C PHE A 133 -1.16 6.45 -6.45
N ASP A 134 -0.35 5.92 -5.54
CA ASP A 134 1.11 5.77 -5.72
C ASP A 134 1.42 4.94 -6.97
N TYR A 135 0.76 3.80 -7.11
CA TYR A 135 0.90 2.95 -8.27
C TYR A 135 0.52 3.67 -9.58
N SER A 136 -0.48 4.54 -9.55
CA SER A 136 -0.89 5.31 -10.73
C SER A 136 0.20 6.29 -11.22
N PHE A 137 0.96 6.89 -10.31
CA PHE A 137 2.12 7.74 -10.64
C PHE A 137 3.28 6.92 -11.18
N LEU A 138 3.63 5.80 -10.55
CA LEU A 138 4.64 4.86 -11.07
C LEU A 138 4.26 4.39 -12.48
N LYS A 139 3.01 3.98 -12.68
CA LYS A 139 2.52 3.50 -13.97
C LYS A 139 2.56 4.59 -15.04
N GLN A 140 2.14 5.82 -14.71
CA GLN A 140 2.19 6.94 -15.64
C GLN A 140 3.63 7.30 -16.02
N TRP A 141 4.54 7.32 -15.04
CA TRP A 141 5.96 7.54 -15.32
C TRP A 141 6.52 6.44 -16.24
N ALA A 142 6.26 5.16 -15.95
CA ALA A 142 6.70 4.04 -16.79
C ALA A 142 6.17 4.13 -18.23
N VAL A 143 4.90 4.51 -18.39
CA VAL A 143 4.29 4.76 -19.71
C VAL A 143 5.05 5.87 -20.46
N ASN A 144 5.36 6.98 -19.78
CA ASN A 144 6.09 8.10 -20.37
C ASN A 144 7.51 7.69 -20.82
N GLN A 145 8.14 6.79 -20.05
CA GLN A 145 9.49 6.24 -20.37
C GLN A 145 9.44 5.05 -21.34
N LYS A 146 8.24 4.58 -21.71
CA LYS A 146 8.03 3.37 -22.53
C LYS A 146 8.63 2.11 -21.90
N ILE A 147 8.60 2.02 -20.57
CA ILE A 147 9.06 0.89 -19.78
C ILE A 147 7.83 0.03 -19.42
N PRO A 148 7.84 -1.29 -19.67
CA PRO A 148 6.81 -2.17 -19.15
C PRO A 148 6.89 -2.20 -17.63
N LEU A 149 5.77 -1.99 -16.94
CA LEU A 149 5.68 -2.05 -15.48
C LEU A 149 4.52 -2.95 -15.09
N GLU A 150 4.86 -4.07 -14.48
CA GLU A 150 3.90 -5.01 -13.87
C GLU A 150 4.44 -5.36 -12.47
N LEU A 151 3.73 -4.91 -11.45
CA LEU A 151 4.06 -5.19 -10.05
C LEU A 151 2.88 -5.89 -9.39
N SER A 152 3.17 -6.93 -8.64
CA SER A 152 2.20 -7.48 -7.69
C SER A 152 2.01 -6.49 -6.55
N ALA A 153 0.76 -6.24 -6.16
CA ALA A 153 0.46 -5.18 -5.20
C ALA A 153 -0.56 -5.61 -4.16
N CYS A 154 -0.39 -5.13 -2.93
CA CYS A 154 -1.28 -5.35 -1.80
C CYS A 154 -1.62 -4.01 -1.14
N ASP A 155 -2.90 -3.72 -0.98
CA ASP A 155 -3.40 -2.44 -0.43
C ASP A 155 -3.93 -2.64 0.99
N THR A 156 -3.23 -2.08 1.98
CA THR A 156 -3.59 -2.17 3.40
C THR A 156 -4.94 -1.52 3.72
N LEU A 157 -5.37 -0.49 2.98
CA LEU A 157 -6.70 0.09 3.12
C LEU A 157 -7.80 -0.94 2.79
N ARG A 158 -7.61 -1.76 1.75
CA ARG A 158 -8.55 -2.82 1.40
C ARG A 158 -8.58 -3.91 2.46
N ILE A 159 -7.42 -4.28 2.99
CA ILE A 159 -7.30 -5.24 4.11
C ILE A 159 -8.02 -4.70 5.34
N ALA A 160 -7.74 -3.45 5.73
CA ALA A 160 -8.38 -2.83 6.90
C ALA A 160 -9.92 -2.74 6.76
N ARG A 161 -10.43 -2.47 5.56
CA ARG A 161 -11.88 -2.47 5.30
C ARG A 161 -12.52 -3.84 5.54
N ALA A 162 -11.80 -4.90 5.26
CA ALA A 162 -12.31 -6.26 5.43
C ALA A 162 -12.16 -6.78 6.86
N LEU A 163 -11.03 -6.50 7.51
CA LEU A 163 -10.73 -7.03 8.85
C LEU A 163 -11.33 -6.18 9.98
N LEU A 164 -11.51 -4.88 9.74
CA LEU A 164 -11.99 -3.94 10.76
C LEU A 164 -13.32 -3.26 10.35
N PRO A 165 -14.40 -4.00 10.07
CA PRO A 165 -15.64 -3.42 9.55
C PRO A 165 -16.25 -2.38 10.51
N GLY A 166 -16.04 -2.52 11.81
CA GLY A 166 -16.56 -1.62 12.85
C GLY A 166 -15.75 -0.34 13.06
N ALA A 167 -14.54 -0.21 12.53
CA ALA A 167 -13.76 1.01 12.67
C ALA A 167 -14.39 2.17 11.87
N GLN A 168 -14.51 3.35 12.47
CA GLN A 168 -15.16 4.51 11.85
C GLN A 168 -14.36 5.05 10.65
N SER A 169 -13.04 5.01 10.73
CA SER A 169 -12.11 5.45 9.69
C SER A 169 -11.07 4.37 9.40
N LYS A 170 -10.63 4.29 8.14
CA LYS A 170 -9.54 3.41 7.69
C LYS A 170 -8.39 4.22 7.10
N LYS A 171 -8.33 5.52 7.38
CA LYS A 171 -7.15 6.33 7.05
C LYS A 171 -5.94 5.83 7.84
N LEU A 172 -4.75 5.99 7.31
CA LEU A 172 -3.51 5.55 7.96
C LEU A 172 -3.40 6.09 9.40
N GLU A 173 -3.65 7.38 9.58
CA GLU A 173 -3.71 8.04 10.88
C GLU A 173 -4.62 7.31 11.89
N SER A 174 -5.87 7.03 11.49
CA SER A 174 -6.83 6.35 12.36
C SER A 174 -6.45 4.90 12.65
N LEU A 175 -5.77 4.23 11.72
CA LEU A 175 -5.25 2.88 11.92
C LEU A 175 -4.03 2.87 12.83
N CYS A 176 -3.17 3.89 12.75
CA CYS A 176 -2.07 4.09 13.70
C CYS A 176 -2.59 4.29 15.12
N GLU A 177 -3.58 5.17 15.30
CA GLU A 177 -4.24 5.37 16.61
C GLU A 177 -4.84 4.06 17.15
N TYR A 178 -5.60 3.35 16.31
CA TYR A 178 -6.20 2.06 16.66
C TYR A 178 -5.16 1.02 17.07
N SER A 179 -4.00 1.03 16.41
CA SER A 179 -2.88 0.11 16.62
C SER A 179 -1.88 0.60 17.66
N GLN A 180 -2.12 1.76 18.31
CA GLN A 180 -1.23 2.39 19.27
C GLN A 180 0.18 2.67 18.70
N ILE A 181 0.25 3.02 17.42
CA ILE A 181 1.47 3.40 16.72
C ILE A 181 1.64 4.92 16.86
N GLU A 182 2.72 5.36 17.47
CA GLU A 182 3.08 6.78 17.54
C GLU A 182 3.52 7.29 16.17
N ARG A 183 3.03 8.46 15.78
CA ARG A 183 3.38 9.16 14.54
C ARG A 183 4.26 10.36 14.88
N GLU A 184 5.47 10.40 14.33
CA GLU A 184 6.43 11.49 14.56
C GLU A 184 6.28 12.60 13.52
N HIS A 185 6.23 12.25 12.25
CA HIS A 185 6.16 13.19 11.12
C HIS A 185 5.12 12.72 10.09
N ALA A 186 3.85 13.00 10.35
CA ALA A 186 2.78 12.71 9.41
C ALA A 186 3.01 13.45 8.06
N HIS A 187 2.61 12.79 6.96
CA HIS A 187 2.76 13.31 5.61
C HIS A 187 4.23 13.52 5.19
N ARG A 188 5.08 12.59 5.57
CA ARG A 188 6.41 12.39 5.06
C ARG A 188 6.48 10.95 4.54
N ALA A 189 6.78 10.81 3.27
CA ALA A 189 6.64 9.55 2.57
C ALA A 189 7.35 8.37 3.25
N LEU A 190 8.56 8.56 3.79
CA LEU A 190 9.27 7.48 4.48
C LEU A 190 8.62 7.13 5.82
N ASP A 191 8.16 8.11 6.58
CA ASP A 191 7.50 7.88 7.87
C ASP A 191 6.15 7.20 7.65
N ASP A 192 5.35 7.64 6.67
CA ASP A 192 4.07 7.01 6.31
C ASP A 192 4.26 5.57 5.75
N ALA A 193 5.35 5.29 5.02
CA ALA A 193 5.72 3.94 4.63
C ALA A 193 6.08 3.04 5.84
N VAL A 194 6.84 3.56 6.82
CA VAL A 194 7.15 2.86 8.09
C VAL A 194 5.87 2.61 8.90
N GLU A 195 4.98 3.58 8.99
CA GLU A 195 3.69 3.45 9.67
C GLU A 195 2.80 2.41 8.98
N THR A 196 2.75 2.44 7.65
CA THR A 196 2.03 1.44 6.85
C THR A 196 2.57 0.03 7.07
N TYR A 197 3.90 -0.14 7.19
CA TYR A 197 4.50 -1.40 7.59
C TYR A 197 4.00 -1.83 8.99
N LYS A 198 4.09 -0.97 10.00
CA LYS A 198 3.65 -1.29 11.37
C LYS A 198 2.16 -1.65 11.42
N VAL A 199 1.30 -0.90 10.72
CA VAL A 199 -0.13 -1.20 10.59
C VAL A 199 -0.32 -2.55 9.91
N SER A 200 0.42 -2.85 8.83
CA SER A 200 0.31 -4.13 8.13
C SER A 200 0.65 -5.31 9.02
N GLU A 201 1.67 -5.20 9.88
CA GLU A 201 2.03 -6.24 10.85
C GLU A 201 0.92 -6.45 11.90
N ASN A 202 0.31 -5.36 12.40
CA ASN A 202 -0.79 -5.46 13.35
C ASN A 202 -2.08 -6.04 12.74
N LEU A 203 -2.34 -5.78 11.45
CA LEU A 203 -3.50 -6.39 10.75
C LEU A 203 -3.35 -7.89 10.51
N LYS A 204 -2.14 -8.44 10.67
CA LYS A 204 -1.84 -9.87 10.52
C LYS A 204 -2.05 -10.65 11.82
N SER A 205 -2.03 -9.98 12.98
CA SER A 205 -2.19 -10.58 14.31
C SER A 205 -3.68 -10.79 14.64
#